data_c2bc24a42d2bd9615de67fd1324e3d0d
#
_entry.id   c2bc24a42d2bd9615de67fd1324e3d0d
#
_cell.length_a   1.000
_cell.length_b   1.000
_cell.length_c   1.000
_cell.angle_alpha   90.00
_cell.angle_beta   90.00
_cell.angle_gamma   90.00
#
_symmetry.space_group_name_H-M   'P 1'
#
loop_
_entity.id
_entity.type
_entity.pdbx_description
1 polymer ?
#
loop_
_entity_poly.entity_id
_entity_poly.type
_entity_poly.pdbx_seq_one_letter_code
_entity_poly.pdbx_strand_id
1 'polypeptide(L)'
;MFLVACDNTKNISENTFPKDLTLCQFSTGECYKNVADISVGLMIDPVHTPSEKPLNITLKSTQAITNISMRIEGRDMFMGVIPVSLSSVTDNESQGTLIFGSCSSNYMVWRAFVTFDYQNQQRTLMYDFLADNPNP
;
A
#
# COMPACT_ATOMS: atom_id res chain seq x y z
N MET A 1 35.93 -31.27 3.35
CA MET A 1 35.62 -31.02 3.01
C MET A 1 34.75 -30.37 3.05
N PHE A 2 34.19 -29.99 3.05
CA PHE A 2 33.60 -29.48 2.74
C PHE A 2 32.73 -28.85 3.39
N LEU A 3 32.58 -29.03 4.01
CA LEU A 3 32.31 -28.30 4.73
C LEU A 3 31.76 -27.12 4.29
N VAL A 4 32.02 -26.86 3.31
CA VAL A 4 31.54 -25.78 2.65
C VAL A 4 30.09 -25.71 2.69
N ALA A 5 29.50 -26.80 2.69
CA ALA A 5 28.10 -26.89 2.75
C ALA A 5 27.52 -26.06 3.84
N CYS A 6 28.25 -25.90 4.86
CA CYS A 6 27.73 -25.15 5.98
C CYS A 6 27.44 -23.73 5.63
N ASP A 7 28.15 -23.22 4.69
CA ASP A 7 27.97 -21.84 4.36
C ASP A 7 26.61 -21.59 3.78
N ASN A 8 26.14 -22.53 3.06
CA ASN A 8 24.87 -22.36 2.42
C ASN A 8 23.77 -22.22 3.42
N THR A 9 23.99 -22.80 4.55
CA THR A 9 22.99 -22.75 5.57
C THR A 9 22.73 -21.34 6.03
N LYS A 10 23.76 -20.55 6.06
CA LYS A 10 23.62 -19.19 6.49
C LYS A 10 22.73 -18.42 5.57
N ASN A 11 22.92 -18.64 4.31
CA ASN A 11 22.16 -17.89 3.36
C ASN A 11 20.68 -18.12 3.54
N ILE A 12 20.34 -19.28 3.92
CA ILE A 12 18.95 -19.60 4.11
C ILE A 12 18.36 -18.83 5.26
N SER A 13 19.12 -18.71 6.32
CA SER A 13 18.59 -18.07 7.51
C SER A 13 18.30 -16.59 7.29
N GLU A 14 18.94 -16.00 6.31
CA GLU A 14 18.74 -14.60 6.05
C GLU A 14 17.43 -14.33 5.33
N ASN A 15 16.87 -15.33 4.71
CA ASN A 15 15.68 -15.15 3.92
C ASN A 15 14.46 -15.65 4.66
N THR A 16 14.28 -15.09 5.84
CA THR A 16 13.14 -15.46 6.65
C THR A 16 11.83 -15.16 5.95
N PHE A 17 11.77 -14.01 5.29
CA PHE A 17 10.59 -13.63 4.54
C PHE A 17 11.00 -13.34 3.10
N PRO A 18 10.38 -14.00 2.15
CA PRO A 18 10.67 -13.67 0.76
C PRO A 18 10.23 -12.24 0.47
N LYS A 19 10.97 -11.58 -0.37
CA LYS A 19 10.64 -10.22 -0.75
C LYS A 19 9.40 -10.22 -1.62
N ASP A 20 8.40 -9.47 -1.22
CA ASP A 20 7.16 -9.36 -1.97
C ASP A 20 7.25 -8.13 -2.88
N LEU A 21 7.40 -8.37 -4.17
CA LEU A 21 7.58 -7.30 -5.13
C LEU A 21 6.29 -6.58 -5.49
N THR A 22 5.16 -7.07 -4.99
CA THR A 22 3.88 -6.40 -5.25
C THR A 22 3.63 -5.25 -4.28
N LEU A 23 4.42 -5.15 -3.22
CA LEU A 23 4.20 -4.14 -2.20
C LEU A 23 4.69 -2.78 -2.65
N CYS A 24 3.94 -1.75 -2.30
CA CYS A 24 4.36 -0.38 -2.50
C CYS A 24 5.62 -0.09 -1.69
N GLN A 25 6.51 0.72 -2.24
CA GLN A 25 7.75 1.14 -1.60
C GLN A 25 7.69 2.65 -1.46
N PHE A 26 7.08 3.14 -0.39
CA PHE A 26 6.79 4.57 -0.26
C PHE A 26 8.04 5.42 -0.11
N SER A 27 9.15 4.85 0.33
CA SER A 27 10.38 5.63 0.44
C SER A 27 10.95 6.01 -0.92
N THR A 28 10.50 5.36 -1.99
CA THR A 28 10.95 5.69 -3.33
C THR A 28 10.00 6.64 -4.05
N GLY A 29 8.86 6.94 -3.44
CA GLY A 29 7.88 7.83 -4.03
C GLY A 29 6.49 7.23 -4.04
N GLU A 30 5.60 7.87 -4.77
CA GLU A 30 4.23 7.37 -4.88
C GLU A 30 4.22 5.99 -5.53
N CYS A 31 3.27 5.17 -5.09
CA CYS A 31 3.06 3.86 -5.66
C CYS A 31 2.03 4.01 -6.76
N TYR A 32 2.47 3.94 -8.02
CA TYR A 32 1.60 4.20 -9.16
C TYR A 32 1.01 2.93 -9.73
N LYS A 33 -0.27 2.99 -10.06
CA LYS A 33 -0.97 1.95 -10.81
C LYS A 33 -1.61 2.61 -12.03
N ASN A 34 -1.70 1.86 -13.10
CA ASN A 34 -2.22 2.37 -14.36
C ASN A 34 -3.55 1.73 -14.69
N VAL A 35 -4.46 2.52 -15.23
CA VAL A 35 -5.71 2.02 -15.78
C VAL A 35 -6.10 2.97 -16.89
N ALA A 36 -6.61 2.42 -18.00
CA ALA A 36 -6.88 3.20 -19.20
C ALA A 36 -5.60 3.97 -19.56
N ASP A 37 -5.71 5.26 -19.80
CA ASP A 37 -4.55 6.07 -20.17
C ASP A 37 -4.08 6.96 -19.02
N ILE A 38 -4.43 6.62 -17.77
CA ILE A 38 -4.01 7.41 -16.63
C ILE A 38 -3.24 6.57 -15.62
N SER A 39 -2.47 7.27 -14.79
CA SER A 39 -1.78 6.68 -13.65
C SER A 39 -2.30 7.33 -12.38
N VAL A 40 -2.53 6.53 -11.36
CA VAL A 40 -2.97 7.02 -10.06
C VAL A 40 -1.95 6.56 -9.03
N GLY A 41 -1.38 7.50 -8.31
CA GLY A 41 -0.34 7.23 -7.32
C GLY A 41 -0.88 7.37 -5.91
N LEU A 42 -0.48 6.43 -5.07
CA LEU A 42 -0.80 6.45 -3.64
C LEU A 42 0.46 6.72 -2.86
N MET A 43 0.38 7.62 -1.91
CA MET A 43 1.46 7.86 -0.95
C MET A 43 0.88 7.81 0.45
N ILE A 44 1.59 7.14 1.35
CA ILE A 44 1.22 7.09 2.75
C ILE A 44 2.41 7.59 3.55
N ASP A 45 2.14 8.50 4.47
CA ASP A 45 3.17 9.09 5.31
C ASP A 45 2.75 8.97 6.78
N PRO A 46 3.61 8.46 7.67
CA PRO A 46 5.02 8.08 7.46
C PRO A 46 5.17 6.86 6.56
N VAL A 47 6.29 6.83 5.84
CA VAL A 47 6.49 5.82 4.80
C VAL A 47 6.55 4.39 5.32
N HIS A 48 6.92 4.19 6.57
CA HIS A 48 6.94 2.84 7.15
C HIS A 48 5.57 2.38 7.64
N THR A 49 4.54 3.21 7.45
CA THR A 49 3.15 2.87 7.74
C THR A 49 2.95 2.23 9.12
N PRO A 50 3.26 2.99 10.18
CA PRO A 50 3.12 2.44 11.53
C PRO A 50 1.67 2.19 11.90
N SER A 51 1.43 1.06 12.58
CA SER A 51 0.11 0.76 13.10
C SER A 51 -0.21 1.65 14.29
N GLU A 52 -1.49 1.84 14.55
CA GLU A 52 -2.03 2.57 15.70
C GLU A 52 -1.57 4.04 15.76
N LYS A 53 -1.22 4.59 14.63
CA LYS A 53 -0.84 6.01 14.51
C LYS A 53 -1.52 6.60 13.30
N PRO A 54 -1.81 7.90 13.32
CA PRO A 54 -2.43 8.53 12.15
C PRO A 54 -1.47 8.55 10.98
N LEU A 55 -1.99 8.15 9.84
CA LEU A 55 -1.25 8.14 8.58
C LEU A 55 -1.92 9.10 7.63
N ASN A 56 -1.12 9.86 6.91
CA ASN A 56 -1.63 10.75 5.88
C ASN A 56 -1.61 10.07 4.54
N ILE A 57 -2.73 10.09 3.85
CA ILE A 57 -2.89 9.48 2.55
C ILE A 57 -2.99 10.58 1.51
N THR A 58 -2.26 10.42 0.43
CA THR A 58 -2.37 11.31 -0.73
C THR A 58 -2.55 10.46 -1.97
N LEU A 59 -3.54 10.81 -2.76
CA LEU A 59 -3.77 10.22 -4.08
C LEU A 59 -3.55 11.28 -5.13
N LYS A 60 -2.76 10.96 -6.15
CA LYS A 60 -2.51 11.86 -7.28
C LYS A 60 -2.77 11.12 -8.57
N SER A 61 -3.45 11.76 -9.49
CA SER A 61 -3.72 11.17 -10.80
C SER A 61 -3.19 12.07 -11.90
N THR A 62 -2.85 11.45 -13.03
CA THR A 62 -2.33 12.22 -14.17
C THR A 62 -3.42 13.01 -14.88
N GLN A 63 -4.68 12.60 -14.71
CA GLN A 63 -5.84 13.30 -15.25
C GLN A 63 -6.87 13.43 -14.14
N ALA A 64 -7.81 14.36 -14.30
CA ALA A 64 -8.85 14.57 -13.31
C ALA A 64 -9.73 13.33 -13.19
N ILE A 65 -10.06 12.95 -11.97
CA ILE A 65 -10.96 11.84 -11.67
C ILE A 65 -11.99 12.31 -10.67
N THR A 66 -13.13 11.63 -10.61
CA THR A 66 -14.24 12.04 -9.75
C THR A 66 -14.77 10.85 -8.95
N ASN A 67 -15.61 11.16 -7.96
CA ASN A 67 -16.28 10.17 -7.12
C ASN A 67 -15.30 9.17 -6.53
N ILE A 68 -14.23 9.69 -5.93
CA ILE A 68 -13.17 8.88 -5.38
C ILE A 68 -13.58 8.31 -4.03
N SER A 69 -13.41 7.01 -3.86
CA SER A 69 -13.60 6.38 -2.57
C SER A 69 -12.46 5.41 -2.32
N MET A 70 -12.18 5.14 -1.05
CA MET A 70 -11.08 4.29 -0.67
C MET A 70 -11.46 3.48 0.55
N ARG A 71 -11.05 2.22 0.56
CA ARG A 71 -11.17 1.36 1.72
C ARG A 71 -9.93 0.50 1.82
N ILE A 72 -9.64 0.05 3.03
CA ILE A 72 -8.47 -0.78 3.31
C ILE A 72 -8.96 -2.10 3.88
N GLU A 73 -8.40 -3.20 3.40
CA GLU A 73 -8.72 -4.54 3.90
C GLU A 73 -7.43 -5.33 4.04
N GLY A 74 -7.42 -6.31 4.91
CA GLY A 74 -6.29 -7.23 4.99
C GLY A 74 -6.20 -8.04 3.70
N ARG A 75 -5.01 -8.13 3.11
CA ARG A 75 -4.85 -8.86 1.86
C ARG A 75 -4.92 -10.37 2.06
N ASP A 76 -4.18 -10.86 3.06
CA ASP A 76 -4.02 -12.29 3.24
C ASP A 76 -4.82 -12.85 4.40
N MET A 77 -5.36 -11.99 5.25
CA MET A 77 -6.25 -12.40 6.33
C MET A 77 -7.27 -11.29 6.56
N PHE A 78 -8.45 -11.67 7.01
CA PHE A 78 -9.49 -10.69 7.22
C PHE A 78 -9.26 -9.96 8.55
N MET A 79 -9.19 -8.64 8.48
CA MET A 79 -9.01 -7.75 9.62
C MET A 79 -10.07 -6.64 9.62
N GLY A 80 -11.22 -6.92 9.00
CA GLY A 80 -12.26 -5.92 8.88
C GLY A 80 -12.01 -5.00 7.71
N VAL A 81 -12.92 -4.07 7.51
CA VAL A 81 -12.87 -3.10 6.42
C VAL A 81 -12.74 -1.72 7.04
N ILE A 82 -11.75 -0.96 6.59
CA ILE A 82 -11.52 0.38 7.10
C ILE A 82 -11.82 1.37 5.98
N PRO A 83 -12.91 2.13 6.06
CA PRO A 83 -13.16 3.16 5.06
C PRO A 83 -12.25 4.35 5.31
N VAL A 84 -11.82 4.98 4.24
CA VAL A 84 -10.97 6.16 4.30
C VAL A 84 -11.71 7.31 3.64
N SER A 85 -11.92 8.39 4.40
CA SER A 85 -12.56 9.58 3.85
C SER A 85 -11.52 10.44 3.16
N LEU A 86 -11.74 10.74 1.90
CA LEU A 86 -10.84 11.54 1.11
C LEU A 86 -11.47 12.89 0.79
N SER A 87 -10.64 13.92 0.84
CA SER A 87 -11.05 15.28 0.48
C SER A 87 -10.26 15.72 -0.73
N SER A 88 -10.93 16.32 -1.69
CA SER A 88 -10.28 16.80 -2.91
C SER A 88 -9.47 18.05 -2.59
N VAL A 89 -8.20 18.04 -3.00
CA VAL A 89 -7.34 19.21 -2.89
C VAL A 89 -7.34 19.95 -4.22
N THR A 90 -7.20 19.20 -5.30
CA THR A 90 -7.35 19.70 -6.66
C THR A 90 -8.08 18.63 -7.46
N ASP A 91 -8.31 18.86 -8.75
CA ASP A 91 -8.95 17.87 -9.60
C ASP A 91 -8.13 16.60 -9.72
N ASN A 92 -6.85 16.68 -9.42
CA ASN A 92 -5.91 15.58 -9.58
C ASN A 92 -5.34 15.09 -8.26
N GLU A 93 -5.74 15.66 -7.15
CA GLU A 93 -5.15 15.29 -5.86
C GLU A 93 -6.20 15.25 -4.76
N SER A 94 -6.18 14.19 -3.96
CA SER A 94 -7.05 14.01 -2.81
C SER A 94 -6.22 13.57 -1.62
N GLN A 95 -6.68 13.90 -0.43
CA GLN A 95 -5.99 13.58 0.81
C GLN A 95 -6.95 13.01 1.84
N GLY A 96 -6.41 12.20 2.74
CA GLY A 96 -7.19 11.63 3.82
C GLY A 96 -6.30 11.14 4.93
N THR A 97 -6.92 10.59 5.96
CA THR A 97 -6.21 10.06 7.12
C THR A 97 -6.66 8.64 7.37
N LEU A 98 -5.72 7.81 7.79
CA LEU A 98 -5.96 6.40 8.06
C LEU A 98 -5.31 6.02 9.38
N ILE A 99 -6.00 5.21 10.16
CA ILE A 99 -5.40 4.54 11.32
C ILE A 99 -5.83 3.09 11.25
N PHE A 100 -4.87 2.17 11.36
CA PHE A 100 -5.21 0.76 11.46
C PHE A 100 -4.56 0.17 12.72
N GLY A 101 -5.17 -0.89 13.22
CA GLY A 101 -4.68 -1.53 14.43
C GLY A 101 -3.51 -2.46 14.17
N SER A 102 -2.84 -2.83 15.24
CA SER A 102 -1.78 -3.82 15.19
C SER A 102 -2.36 -5.21 15.01
N CYS A 103 -1.58 -6.08 14.39
CA CYS A 103 -1.91 -7.47 14.27
C CYS A 103 -0.93 -8.27 15.13
N SER A 104 -1.39 -9.40 15.69
CA SER A 104 -0.52 -10.25 16.48
C SER A 104 0.57 -10.89 15.61
N SER A 105 0.34 -10.94 14.30
CA SER A 105 1.33 -11.40 13.37
C SER A 105 2.37 -10.30 13.13
N ASN A 106 3.62 -10.69 12.94
CA ASN A 106 4.66 -9.72 12.64
C ASN A 106 4.66 -9.29 11.18
N TYR A 107 3.80 -9.87 10.38
CA TYR A 107 3.77 -9.57 8.96
C TYR A 107 2.31 -9.40 8.54
N MET A 108 1.93 -8.18 8.27
CA MET A 108 0.56 -7.85 7.89
C MET A 108 0.55 -6.98 6.66
N VAL A 109 -0.06 -7.45 5.59
CA VAL A 109 -0.20 -6.70 4.35
C VAL A 109 -1.62 -6.19 4.23
N TRP A 110 -1.77 -4.89 4.02
CA TRP A 110 -3.04 -4.25 3.79
C TRP A 110 -3.21 -3.99 2.30
N ARG A 111 -4.43 -4.10 1.84
CA ARG A 111 -4.77 -3.78 0.45
C ARG A 111 -5.71 -2.60 0.43
N ALA A 112 -5.30 -1.55 -0.26
CA ALA A 112 -6.12 -0.37 -0.45
C ALA A 112 -6.86 -0.50 -1.77
N PHE A 113 -8.19 -0.34 -1.72
CA PHE A 113 -9.02 -0.33 -2.91
C PHE A 113 -9.41 1.11 -3.16
N VAL A 114 -9.00 1.64 -4.30
CA VAL A 114 -9.31 3.01 -4.70
C VAL A 114 -10.25 2.93 -5.89
N THR A 115 -11.46 3.44 -5.71
CA THR A 115 -12.48 3.42 -6.75
C THR A 115 -12.79 4.86 -7.15
N PHE A 116 -12.93 5.10 -8.44
CA PHE A 116 -13.18 6.43 -8.97
C PHE A 116 -13.84 6.32 -10.33
N ASP A 117 -14.37 7.45 -10.80
CA ASP A 117 -14.92 7.53 -12.14
C ASP A 117 -13.95 8.27 -13.04
N TYR A 118 -13.72 7.70 -14.21
CA TYR A 118 -12.90 8.29 -15.25
C TYR A 118 -13.52 7.95 -16.60
N GLN A 119 -13.77 8.96 -17.42
CA GLN A 119 -14.40 8.78 -18.73
C GLN A 119 -15.72 8.00 -18.64
N ASN A 120 -16.53 8.40 -17.66
CA ASN A 120 -17.88 7.85 -17.45
C ASN A 120 -17.87 6.35 -17.10
N GLN A 121 -16.75 5.83 -16.62
CA GLN A 121 -16.65 4.46 -16.16
C GLN A 121 -16.07 4.42 -14.75
N GLN A 122 -16.67 3.59 -13.92
CA GLN A 122 -16.12 3.36 -12.59
C GLN A 122 -14.96 2.38 -12.70
N ARG A 123 -13.85 2.72 -12.03
CA ARG A 123 -12.63 1.93 -12.08
C ARG A 123 -12.11 1.73 -10.68
N THR A 124 -11.44 0.61 -10.44
CA THR A 124 -10.87 0.29 -9.14
C THR A 124 -9.42 -0.13 -9.32
N LEU A 125 -8.56 0.45 -8.49
CA LEU A 125 -7.16 0.07 -8.43
C LEU A 125 -6.86 -0.46 -7.03
N MET A 126 -5.90 -1.38 -6.94
CA MET A 126 -5.51 -1.98 -5.69
C MET A 126 -4.04 -1.71 -5.41
N TYR A 127 -3.75 -1.36 -4.16
CA TYR A 127 -2.39 -1.05 -3.71
C TYR A 127 -2.13 -1.86 -2.46
N ASP A 128 -1.06 -2.65 -2.46
CA ASP A 128 -0.70 -3.46 -1.31
C ASP A 128 0.46 -2.82 -0.59
N PHE A 129 0.40 -2.77 0.73
CA PHE A 129 1.50 -2.23 1.52
C PHE A 129 1.65 -3.01 2.82
N LEU A 130 2.88 -3.07 3.30
CA LEU A 130 3.21 -3.79 4.53
C LEU A 130 3.07 -2.84 5.71
N ALA A 131 2.32 -3.25 6.72
CA ALA A 131 2.20 -2.50 7.95
C ALA A 131 3.51 -2.55 8.73
N ASP A 132 3.85 -1.45 9.40
CA ASP A 132 5.06 -1.37 10.23
C ASP A 132 6.28 -1.83 9.45
N ASN A 133 6.41 -1.36 8.24
CA ASN A 133 7.42 -1.82 7.29
C ASN A 133 8.81 -1.35 7.68
N PRO A 134 9.74 -2.27 8.00
CA PRO A 134 11.10 -1.85 8.37
C PRO A 134 11.92 -1.40 7.16
N ASN A 135 11.46 -1.71 5.95
CA ASN A 135 12.17 -1.36 4.72
C ASN A 135 11.21 -0.73 3.73
N PRO A 136 10.68 0.42 4.06
CA PRO A 136 9.71 1.04 3.19
C PRO A 136 10.34 1.55 1.91
#